data_8a3f2dbf264db1fa1539370ad308c846
#
_entry.id   8a3f2dbf264db1fa1539370ad308c846
#
_cell.length_a   1.000
_cell.length_b   1.000
_cell.length_c   1.000
_cell.angle_alpha   90.00
_cell.angle_beta   90.00
_cell.angle_gamma   90.00
#
_symmetry.space_group_name_H-M   'P 1'
#
loop_
_entity.id
_entity.type
_entity.pdbx_description
1 polymer ?
#
loop_
_entity_poly.entity_id
_entity_poly.type
_entity_poly.pdbx_seq_one_letter_code
_entity_poly.pdbx_strand_id
1 'polypeptide(L)'
;MSHARARSATGTPGTLYNRRTRTDKNMAASIDPDSLADELLALHETEGLVAPFSERHPGLTPQAGYREAARLHASRLERGWKPLGRKVGFTNRTIWPRYGVYEPMWGTVYDRTVIFARAGRASVPLAGLAQPRIEPEICFRLKTAPPVTHDAEALLGAIEWVAHSIEIVQCHHPDWKLKIADCTADNGLHGRLVVGTPVPVAELPGLAAKLPALEVELRKGDAVVDRGVGANVLGSPLEALAFLVEILSRQPDAAPLAPGELISTGTLTDAHPVAPGESWSTAFRGLPLEGMQVSFA
;
A
#
# COMPACT_ATOMS: atom_id res chain seq x y z
N MET A 1 -26.98 57.86 -71.23
CA MET A 1 -26.89 59.34 -70.91
C MET A 1 -26.64 59.47 -69.40
N SER A 2 -25.55 59.93 -69.12
CA SER A 2 -25.10 60.98 -68.21
C SER A 2 -24.87 60.55 -66.74
N HIS A 3 -23.61 60.44 -66.36
CA HIS A 3 -22.84 61.27 -65.46
C HIS A 3 -23.35 61.36 -64.04
N ALA A 4 -22.59 61.36 -63.01
CA ALA A 4 -21.14 61.48 -62.64
C ALA A 4 -20.99 61.64 -61.10
N ARG A 5 -19.80 61.31 -60.64
CA ARG A 5 -19.04 61.90 -59.52
C ARG A 5 -19.48 61.63 -58.10
N ALA A 6 -18.61 60.87 -57.46
CA ALA A 6 -17.68 61.09 -56.38
C ALA A 6 -17.94 62.26 -55.41
N ARG A 7 -17.87 62.00 -54.09
CA ARG A 7 -17.03 62.68 -53.11
C ARG A 7 -16.88 61.89 -51.80
N SER A 8 -15.70 61.91 -51.31
CA SER A 8 -15.13 61.42 -50.07
C SER A 8 -15.72 62.06 -48.82
N ALA A 9 -15.80 61.30 -47.71
CA ALA A 9 -15.65 61.88 -46.36
C ALA A 9 -15.14 60.80 -45.41
N THR A 10 -14.08 61.20 -44.80
CA THR A 10 -13.30 60.61 -43.68
C THR A 10 -14.16 60.35 -42.44
N GLY A 11 -14.02 59.19 -41.82
CA GLY A 11 -14.61 58.86 -40.53
C GLY A 11 -13.74 57.86 -39.79
N THR A 12 -13.22 58.26 -38.70
CA THR A 12 -12.29 57.67 -37.72
C THR A 12 -12.65 56.25 -37.22
N PRO A 13 -11.73 55.39 -36.87
CA PRO A 13 -11.99 53.98 -36.56
C PRO A 13 -12.57 53.79 -35.16
N GLY A 14 -13.72 53.14 -35.08
CA GLY A 14 -14.34 52.67 -33.85
C GLY A 14 -13.60 51.46 -33.30
N THR A 15 -13.25 51.58 -32.05
CA THR A 15 -12.58 50.62 -31.20
C THR A 15 -13.34 49.29 -31.14
N LEU A 16 -12.85 48.25 -31.77
CA LEU A 16 -13.33 46.87 -31.60
C LEU A 16 -12.90 46.38 -30.23
N TYR A 17 -13.85 46.25 -29.34
CA TYR A 17 -13.73 45.66 -28.00
C TYR A 17 -13.53 44.13 -28.20
N ASN A 18 -12.27 43.72 -28.16
CA ASN A 18 -11.89 42.34 -28.24
C ASN A 18 -12.22 41.68 -26.88
N ARG A 19 -13.40 41.06 -26.76
CA ARG A 19 -13.76 40.12 -25.68
C ARG A 19 -12.83 38.92 -25.77
N ARG A 20 -11.68 38.99 -25.15
CA ARG A 20 -10.90 37.80 -24.79
C ARG A 20 -11.74 37.02 -23.79
N THR A 21 -12.33 35.95 -24.26
CA THR A 21 -12.81 34.85 -23.41
C THR A 21 -11.61 34.34 -22.61
N ARG A 22 -11.61 34.68 -21.34
CA ARG A 22 -10.70 34.13 -20.33
C ARG A 22 -11.15 32.67 -20.17
N THR A 23 -10.56 31.78 -20.94
CA THR A 23 -10.56 30.35 -20.61
C THR A 23 -9.70 30.24 -19.35
N ASP A 24 -10.37 30.12 -18.21
CA ASP A 24 -9.76 29.66 -16.98
C ASP A 24 -9.23 28.23 -17.22
N LYS A 25 -8.00 28.16 -17.72
CA LYS A 25 -7.17 26.97 -17.56
C LYS A 25 -6.86 26.88 -16.09
N ASN A 26 -7.67 26.10 -15.38
CA ASN A 26 -7.32 25.52 -14.09
C ASN A 26 -6.08 24.65 -14.35
N MET A 27 -4.91 25.27 -14.36
CA MET A 27 -3.63 24.57 -14.31
C MET A 27 -3.53 24.06 -12.87
N ALA A 28 -4.03 22.84 -12.62
CA ALA A 28 -3.51 22.05 -11.53
C ALA A 28 -1.97 22.11 -11.69
N ALA A 29 -1.30 22.73 -10.73
CA ALA A 29 0.15 22.76 -10.71
C ALA A 29 0.62 21.32 -10.82
N SER A 30 1.28 20.97 -11.91
CA SER A 30 1.89 19.65 -12.08
C SER A 30 2.89 19.52 -10.94
N ILE A 31 2.68 18.51 -10.07
CA ILE A 31 3.69 18.11 -9.10
C ILE A 31 4.96 17.89 -9.92
N ASP A 32 6.07 18.52 -9.50
CA ASP A 32 7.37 18.21 -10.09
C ASP A 32 7.65 16.74 -9.76
N PRO A 33 7.62 15.86 -10.76
CA PRO A 33 7.67 14.43 -10.51
C PRO A 33 8.96 13.96 -9.87
N ASP A 34 10.06 14.67 -10.13
CA ASP A 34 11.38 14.26 -9.66
C ASP A 34 11.60 14.64 -8.19
N SER A 35 10.88 15.63 -7.67
CA SER A 35 11.07 16.13 -6.30
C SER A 35 10.40 15.23 -5.24
N LEU A 36 9.24 14.63 -5.51
CA LEU A 36 8.51 13.85 -4.50
C LEU A 36 9.11 12.44 -4.33
N ALA A 37 9.51 11.78 -5.41
CA ALA A 37 10.15 10.46 -5.31
C ALA A 37 11.51 10.53 -4.60
N ASP A 38 12.30 11.57 -4.84
CA ASP A 38 13.58 11.80 -4.16
C ASP A 38 13.38 12.13 -2.67
N GLU A 39 12.37 12.94 -2.34
CA GLU A 39 12.00 13.21 -0.96
C GLU A 39 11.56 11.92 -0.24
N LEU A 40 10.70 11.11 -0.86
CA LEU A 40 10.28 9.82 -0.33
C LEU A 40 11.48 8.89 -0.09
N LEU A 41 12.42 8.85 -1.03
CA LEU A 41 13.61 8.03 -0.90
C LEU A 41 14.46 8.44 0.31
N ALA A 42 14.63 9.76 0.52
CA ALA A 42 15.33 10.29 1.70
C ALA A 42 14.56 10.02 3.01
N LEU A 43 13.23 10.12 2.99
CA LEU A 43 12.39 9.81 4.16
C LEU A 43 12.50 8.34 4.57
N HIS A 44 12.57 7.41 3.61
CA HIS A 44 12.76 5.98 3.87
C HIS A 44 14.17 5.62 4.40
N GLU A 45 15.10 6.55 4.40
CA GLU A 45 16.44 6.40 5.00
C GLU A 45 16.54 7.07 6.38
N THR A 46 15.50 7.80 6.80
CA THR A 46 15.47 8.57 8.04
C THR A 46 14.14 8.38 8.78
N GLU A 47 14.07 8.77 10.03
CA GLU A 47 12.83 8.80 10.83
C GLU A 47 12.09 10.16 10.66
N GLY A 48 12.33 10.86 9.54
CA GLY A 48 11.81 12.20 9.28
C GLY A 48 10.30 12.25 9.16
N LEU A 49 9.70 13.33 9.68
CA LEU A 49 8.28 13.60 9.53
C LEU A 49 8.09 14.84 8.66
N VAL A 50 7.13 14.77 7.76
CA VAL A 50 6.75 15.87 6.85
C VAL A 50 5.24 16.05 6.83
N ALA A 51 4.80 17.27 6.50
CA ALA A 51 3.37 17.49 6.24
C ALA A 51 2.86 16.56 5.13
N PRO A 52 1.61 16.11 5.19
CA PRO A 52 1.04 15.23 4.16
C PRO A 52 1.29 15.77 2.75
N PHE A 53 1.72 14.88 1.85
CA PHE A 53 1.95 15.26 0.45
C PHE A 53 0.67 15.80 -0.19
N SER A 54 -0.49 15.23 0.15
CA SER A 54 -1.80 15.68 -0.31
C SER A 54 -2.21 17.08 0.18
N GLU A 55 -1.58 17.62 1.24
CA GLU A 55 -1.76 18.99 1.68
C GLU A 55 -0.88 19.94 0.87
N ARG A 56 0.38 19.56 0.62
CA ARG A 56 1.33 20.34 -0.17
C ARG A 56 1.02 20.30 -1.67
N HIS A 57 0.39 19.22 -2.13
CA HIS A 57 0.03 18.96 -3.52
C HIS A 57 -1.45 18.61 -3.64
N PRO A 58 -2.37 19.62 -3.64
CA PRO A 58 -3.82 19.39 -3.64
C PRO A 58 -4.35 18.57 -4.83
N GLY A 59 -3.54 18.42 -5.90
CA GLY A 59 -3.84 17.56 -7.06
C GLY A 59 -3.35 16.12 -6.93
N LEU A 60 -2.73 15.74 -5.81
CA LEU A 60 -2.27 14.36 -5.61
C LEU A 60 -3.46 13.42 -5.46
N THR A 61 -3.64 12.57 -6.46
CA THR A 61 -4.64 11.49 -6.45
C THR A 61 -3.97 10.16 -6.07
N PRO A 62 -4.72 9.12 -5.68
CA PRO A 62 -4.15 7.79 -5.46
C PRO A 62 -3.36 7.26 -6.67
N GLN A 63 -3.85 7.51 -7.89
CA GLN A 63 -3.16 7.13 -9.12
C GLN A 63 -1.85 7.91 -9.31
N ALA A 64 -1.83 9.20 -8.96
CA ALA A 64 -0.60 9.97 -8.96
C ALA A 64 0.37 9.43 -7.89
N GLY A 65 -0.12 9.07 -6.71
CA GLY A 65 0.67 8.43 -5.66
C GLY A 65 1.34 7.14 -6.16
N TYR A 66 0.63 6.26 -6.86
CA TYR A 66 1.23 5.05 -7.43
C TYR A 66 2.33 5.36 -8.47
N ARG A 67 2.23 6.47 -9.24
CA ARG A 67 3.33 6.87 -10.13
C ARG A 67 4.58 7.29 -9.35
N GLU A 68 4.41 7.99 -8.21
CA GLU A 68 5.55 8.31 -7.33
C GLU A 68 6.14 7.06 -6.68
N ALA A 69 5.30 6.13 -6.21
CA ALA A 69 5.75 4.83 -5.71
C ALA A 69 6.50 4.01 -6.79
N ALA A 70 6.09 4.10 -8.06
CA ALA A 70 6.80 3.46 -9.17
C ALA A 70 8.19 4.07 -9.40
N ARG A 71 8.37 5.39 -9.24
CA ARG A 71 9.68 6.05 -9.29
C ARG A 71 10.56 5.65 -8.12
N LEU A 72 10.01 5.64 -6.90
CA LEU A 72 10.69 5.12 -5.71
C LEU A 72 11.13 3.66 -5.93
N HIS A 73 10.27 2.84 -6.53
CA HIS A 73 10.59 1.46 -6.90
C HIS A 73 11.76 1.40 -7.89
N ALA A 74 11.74 2.19 -8.96
CA ALA A 74 12.82 2.25 -9.94
C ALA A 74 14.17 2.63 -9.28
N SER A 75 14.19 3.67 -8.44
CA SER A 75 15.38 4.08 -7.69
C SER A 75 15.91 2.98 -6.77
N ARG A 76 15.02 2.19 -6.14
CA ARG A 76 15.42 1.04 -5.34
C ARG A 76 16.05 -0.07 -6.18
N LEU A 77 15.49 -0.37 -7.36
CA LEU A 77 16.06 -1.35 -8.29
C LEU A 77 17.47 -0.94 -8.75
N GLU A 78 17.68 0.33 -9.09
CA GLU A 78 18.98 0.89 -9.44
C GLU A 78 20.00 0.76 -8.29
N ARG A 79 19.55 0.84 -7.05
CA ARG A 79 20.35 0.60 -5.84
C ARG A 79 20.53 -0.89 -5.50
N GLY A 80 20.07 -1.79 -6.39
CA GLY A 80 20.23 -3.24 -6.27
C GLY A 80 19.25 -3.91 -5.30
N TRP A 81 18.13 -3.27 -4.93
CA TRP A 81 17.07 -3.92 -4.17
C TRP A 81 16.31 -4.90 -5.08
N LYS A 82 15.82 -5.98 -4.50
CA LYS A 82 15.05 -6.99 -5.24
C LYS A 82 13.63 -7.04 -4.70
N PRO A 83 12.61 -6.84 -5.56
CA PRO A 83 11.23 -7.03 -5.12
C PRO A 83 10.99 -8.51 -4.82
N LEU A 84 10.34 -8.79 -3.71
CA LEU A 84 9.95 -10.14 -3.30
C LEU A 84 8.44 -10.37 -3.37
N GLY A 85 7.65 -9.31 -3.54
CA GLY A 85 6.20 -9.42 -3.61
C GLY A 85 5.48 -8.12 -3.28
N ARG A 86 4.24 -8.26 -2.79
CA ARG A 86 3.34 -7.15 -2.49
C ARG A 86 2.78 -7.26 -1.07
N LYS A 87 2.44 -6.10 -0.49
CA LYS A 87 1.57 -5.99 0.69
C LYS A 87 0.26 -5.32 0.30
N VAL A 88 -0.81 -5.66 1.00
CA VAL A 88 -2.14 -5.06 0.80
C VAL A 88 -2.53 -4.29 2.05
N GLY A 89 -2.90 -3.03 1.90
CA GLY A 89 -3.35 -2.17 2.99
C GLY A 89 -4.82 -1.78 2.84
N PHE A 90 -5.39 -1.19 3.91
CA PHE A 90 -6.81 -0.84 4.01
C PHE A 90 -7.74 -2.04 3.77
N THR A 91 -7.38 -3.19 4.31
CA THR A 91 -8.18 -4.41 4.18
C THR A 91 -9.29 -4.53 5.23
N ASN A 92 -9.27 -3.69 6.26
CA ASN A 92 -10.37 -3.58 7.21
C ASN A 92 -11.36 -2.49 6.78
N ARG A 93 -12.54 -2.89 6.30
CA ARG A 93 -13.59 -1.97 5.81
C ARG A 93 -14.13 -1.03 6.89
N THR A 94 -13.97 -1.33 8.18
CA THR A 94 -14.48 -0.49 9.27
C THR A 94 -13.77 0.86 9.34
N ILE A 95 -12.52 0.94 8.87
CA ILE A 95 -11.74 2.19 8.86
C ILE A 95 -11.94 3.03 7.59
N TRP A 96 -12.55 2.47 6.53
CA TRP A 96 -12.71 3.15 5.24
C TRP A 96 -13.39 4.52 5.31
N PRO A 97 -14.50 4.70 6.06
CA PRO A 97 -15.16 6.01 6.17
C PRO A 97 -14.23 7.08 6.78
N ARG A 98 -13.34 6.69 7.71
CA ARG A 98 -12.41 7.60 8.37
C ARG A 98 -11.36 8.19 7.40
N TYR A 99 -10.94 7.39 6.41
CA TYR A 99 -9.89 7.77 5.45
C TYR A 99 -10.43 8.10 4.07
N GLY A 100 -11.76 8.05 3.87
CA GLY A 100 -12.38 8.26 2.55
C GLY A 100 -11.94 7.23 1.52
N VAL A 101 -11.69 5.98 1.96
CA VAL A 101 -11.22 4.88 1.14
C VAL A 101 -12.40 4.02 0.72
N TYR A 102 -12.36 3.45 -0.47
CA TYR A 102 -13.41 2.59 -1.03
C TYR A 102 -12.86 1.31 -1.66
N GLU A 103 -11.55 1.15 -1.68
CA GLU A 103 -10.86 -0.04 -2.13
C GLU A 103 -9.52 -0.20 -1.38
N PRO A 104 -8.94 -1.42 -1.31
CA PRO A 104 -7.61 -1.62 -0.78
C PRO A 104 -6.53 -0.92 -1.61
N MET A 105 -5.38 -0.73 -1.01
CA MET A 105 -4.17 -0.27 -1.70
C MET A 105 -3.05 -1.30 -1.57
N TRP A 106 -1.97 -1.14 -2.34
CA TRP A 106 -0.84 -2.05 -2.30
C TRP A 106 0.51 -1.30 -2.28
N GLY A 107 1.54 -2.01 -1.86
CA GLY A 107 2.93 -1.58 -1.92
C GLY A 107 3.85 -2.76 -2.22
N THR A 108 5.09 -2.48 -2.61
CA THR A 108 6.11 -3.50 -2.91
C THR A 108 6.91 -3.83 -1.65
N VAL A 109 7.12 -5.12 -1.39
CA VAL A 109 8.05 -5.61 -0.37
C VAL A 109 9.35 -6.07 -1.02
N TYR A 110 10.50 -5.88 -0.34
CA TYR A 110 11.83 -6.08 -0.90
C TYR A 110 12.69 -7.01 -0.06
N ASP A 111 13.75 -7.56 -0.65
CA ASP A 111 14.74 -8.41 0.04
C ASP A 111 15.39 -7.72 1.25
N ARG A 112 15.47 -6.39 1.25
CA ARG A 112 16.02 -5.59 2.36
C ARG A 112 15.01 -5.26 3.43
N THR A 113 13.73 -5.52 3.22
CA THR A 113 12.65 -5.25 4.19
C THR A 113 11.98 -6.53 4.70
N VAL A 114 12.21 -7.68 4.04
CA VAL A 114 11.66 -8.97 4.45
C VAL A 114 12.65 -9.71 5.34
N ILE A 115 12.15 -10.19 6.47
CA ILE A 115 12.89 -10.96 7.48
C ILE A 115 12.18 -12.31 7.63
N PHE A 116 12.87 -13.42 7.38
CA PHE A 116 12.32 -14.73 7.68
C PHE A 116 12.61 -15.10 9.13
N ALA A 117 11.57 -15.37 9.91
CA ALA A 117 11.71 -15.80 11.29
C ALA A 117 12.43 -17.15 11.37
N ARG A 118 13.25 -17.33 12.43
CA ARG A 118 13.95 -18.58 12.70
C ARG A 118 13.40 -19.18 13.99
N ALA A 119 12.89 -20.40 13.90
CA ALA A 119 12.23 -21.08 15.03
C ALA A 119 11.19 -20.16 15.72
N GLY A 120 10.32 -19.53 14.92
CA GLY A 120 9.27 -18.64 15.40
C GLY A 120 9.76 -17.31 16.01
N ARG A 121 11.01 -16.90 15.77
CA ARG A 121 11.59 -15.68 16.36
C ARG A 121 12.25 -14.79 15.33
N ALA A 122 12.13 -13.46 15.53
CA ALA A 122 12.85 -12.47 14.74
C ALA A 122 13.25 -11.26 15.60
N SER A 123 14.39 -10.65 15.24
CA SER A 123 14.76 -9.31 15.71
C SER A 123 14.54 -8.32 14.57
N VAL A 124 13.79 -7.27 14.84
CA VAL A 124 13.38 -6.28 13.83
C VAL A 124 14.01 -4.94 14.16
N PRO A 125 14.92 -4.43 13.31
CA PRO A 125 15.46 -3.09 13.52
C PRO A 125 14.38 -2.05 13.20
N LEU A 126 14.13 -1.13 14.14
CA LEU A 126 13.24 0.01 13.97
C LEU A 126 13.95 1.25 13.43
N ALA A 127 15.28 1.27 13.48
CA ALA A 127 16.07 2.38 12.93
C ALA A 127 15.68 2.66 11.46
N GLY A 128 15.44 3.93 11.15
CA GLY A 128 14.98 4.40 9.85
C GLY A 128 13.47 4.21 9.59
N LEU A 129 12.68 3.85 10.62
CA LEU A 129 11.23 3.77 10.52
C LEU A 129 10.55 4.92 11.28
N ALA A 130 9.72 5.68 10.59
CA ALA A 130 8.93 6.76 11.17
C ALA A 130 7.64 6.23 11.82
N GLN A 131 7.43 6.50 13.11
CA GLN A 131 6.22 6.15 13.88
C GLN A 131 5.77 4.68 13.67
N PRO A 132 6.64 3.67 13.85
CA PRO A 132 6.36 2.29 13.47
C PRO A 132 5.20 1.68 14.26
N ARG A 133 4.41 0.81 13.58
CA ARG A 133 3.33 0.03 14.18
C ARG A 133 3.38 -1.43 13.73
N ILE A 134 2.98 -2.33 14.63
CA ILE A 134 2.92 -3.77 14.37
C ILE A 134 1.54 -4.20 13.90
N GLU A 135 1.51 -5.06 12.89
CA GLU A 135 0.32 -5.62 12.27
C GLU A 135 0.50 -7.14 12.05
N PRO A 136 -0.18 -8.02 12.80
CA PRO A 136 -0.20 -9.45 12.50
C PRO A 136 -1.06 -9.74 11.27
N GLU A 137 -0.54 -10.56 10.35
CA GLU A 137 -1.11 -10.81 9.03
C GLU A 137 -0.99 -12.28 8.60
N ILE A 138 -1.59 -12.61 7.47
CA ILE A 138 -1.33 -13.82 6.70
C ILE A 138 -0.50 -13.46 5.48
N CYS A 139 0.50 -14.28 5.18
CA CYS A 139 1.33 -14.17 3.99
C CYS A 139 1.14 -15.41 3.11
N PHE A 140 0.94 -15.20 1.82
CA PHE A 140 0.92 -16.22 0.79
C PHE A 140 2.20 -16.17 -0.02
N ARG A 141 2.67 -17.31 -0.52
CA ARG A 141 3.61 -17.38 -1.63
C ARG A 141 2.94 -17.97 -2.85
N LEU A 142 3.11 -17.32 -3.97
CA LEU A 142 2.53 -17.75 -5.22
C LEU A 142 3.38 -18.84 -5.88
N LYS A 143 2.75 -19.93 -6.37
CA LYS A 143 3.39 -20.90 -7.27
C LYS A 143 3.11 -20.60 -8.74
N THR A 144 2.00 -19.89 -9.02
CA THR A 144 1.62 -19.43 -10.36
C THR A 144 1.00 -18.03 -10.26
N ALA A 145 0.88 -17.31 -11.37
CA ALA A 145 0.08 -16.09 -11.43
C ALA A 145 -1.39 -16.42 -11.09
N PRO A 146 -2.00 -15.73 -10.10
CA PRO A 146 -3.40 -15.97 -9.76
C PRO A 146 -4.33 -15.39 -10.84
N PRO A 147 -5.48 -16.02 -11.11
CA PRO A 147 -6.48 -15.50 -12.03
C PRO A 147 -7.19 -14.27 -11.43
N VAL A 148 -7.76 -13.42 -12.30
CA VAL A 148 -8.66 -12.32 -11.88
C VAL A 148 -10.01 -12.93 -11.50
N THR A 149 -10.22 -13.22 -10.22
CA THR A 149 -11.41 -13.90 -9.70
C THR A 149 -11.56 -13.70 -8.20
N HIS A 150 -12.77 -13.87 -7.68
CA HIS A 150 -13.08 -14.00 -6.25
C HIS A 150 -13.40 -15.46 -5.87
N ASP A 151 -13.20 -16.41 -6.77
CA ASP A 151 -13.32 -17.85 -6.45
C ASP A 151 -12.15 -18.29 -5.57
N ALA A 152 -12.44 -18.65 -4.33
CA ALA A 152 -11.44 -18.99 -3.32
C ALA A 152 -10.60 -20.20 -3.70
N GLU A 153 -11.19 -21.22 -4.34
CA GLU A 153 -10.48 -22.45 -4.73
C GLU A 153 -9.55 -22.18 -5.92
N ALA A 154 -9.97 -21.34 -6.87
CA ALA A 154 -9.11 -20.92 -7.98
C ALA A 154 -7.92 -20.11 -7.49
N LEU A 155 -8.10 -19.21 -6.49
CA LEU A 155 -7.03 -18.46 -5.86
C LEU A 155 -6.07 -19.37 -5.08
N LEU A 156 -6.59 -20.32 -4.27
CA LEU A 156 -5.79 -21.32 -3.58
C LEU A 156 -4.96 -22.16 -4.55
N GLY A 157 -5.52 -22.44 -5.73
CA GLY A 157 -4.82 -23.10 -6.83
C GLY A 157 -3.52 -22.38 -7.25
N ALA A 158 -3.38 -21.09 -7.02
CA ALA A 158 -2.18 -20.31 -7.34
C ALA A 158 -1.18 -20.21 -6.18
N ILE A 159 -1.54 -20.59 -4.95
CA ILE A 159 -0.73 -20.45 -3.74
C ILE A 159 0.09 -21.73 -3.48
N GLU A 160 1.38 -21.56 -3.20
CA GLU A 160 2.29 -22.65 -2.81
C GLU A 160 2.15 -22.96 -1.33
N TRP A 161 2.28 -21.92 -0.49
CA TRP A 161 2.19 -22.04 0.96
C TRP A 161 1.58 -20.79 1.61
N VAL A 162 1.16 -20.97 2.85
CA VAL A 162 0.64 -19.95 3.74
C VAL A 162 1.56 -19.86 4.96
N ALA A 163 1.81 -18.64 5.43
CA ALA A 163 2.51 -18.42 6.69
C ALA A 163 1.80 -17.33 7.50
N HIS A 164 1.99 -17.34 8.81
CA HIS A 164 1.81 -16.14 9.60
C HIS A 164 2.88 -15.12 9.25
N SER A 165 2.51 -13.85 9.15
CA SER A 165 3.45 -12.74 8.99
C SER A 165 3.15 -11.61 9.98
N ILE A 166 4.13 -10.76 10.21
CA ILE A 166 3.99 -9.53 10.95
C ILE A 166 4.54 -8.41 10.06
N GLU A 167 3.69 -7.46 9.69
CA GLU A 167 4.16 -6.25 9.05
C GLU A 167 4.46 -5.18 10.11
N ILE A 168 5.56 -4.47 9.95
CA ILE A 168 5.83 -3.22 10.64
C ILE A 168 5.61 -2.12 9.61
N VAL A 169 4.48 -1.45 9.75
CA VAL A 169 4.15 -0.29 8.93
C VAL A 169 4.74 0.98 9.54
N GLN A 170 4.96 1.99 8.71
CA GLN A 170 5.49 3.28 9.12
C GLN A 170 4.68 4.42 8.51
N CYS A 171 4.81 5.62 9.08
CA CYS A 171 4.16 6.79 8.53
C CYS A 171 5.06 8.03 8.69
N HIS A 172 5.39 8.66 7.57
CA HIS A 172 6.19 9.90 7.53
C HIS A 172 5.35 11.16 7.78
N HIS A 173 4.04 11.01 8.08
CA HIS A 173 3.16 12.13 8.38
C HIS A 173 2.83 12.16 9.88
N PRO A 174 2.91 13.33 10.55
CA PRO A 174 2.67 13.45 11.98
C PRO A 174 1.33 12.84 12.40
N ASP A 175 1.34 12.08 13.51
CA ASP A 175 0.16 11.50 14.14
C ASP A 175 -0.66 10.56 13.22
N TRP A 176 -0.04 10.02 12.15
CA TRP A 176 -0.76 9.21 11.15
C TRP A 176 -1.92 9.95 10.47
N LYS A 177 -1.83 11.27 10.38
CA LYS A 177 -2.81 12.10 9.66
C LYS A 177 -2.43 12.16 8.18
N LEU A 178 -3.17 11.44 7.34
CA LEU A 178 -2.84 11.23 5.94
C LEU A 178 -4.12 10.92 5.14
N LYS A 179 -4.03 11.01 3.83
CA LYS A 179 -5.05 10.54 2.89
C LYS A 179 -4.54 9.33 2.11
N ILE A 180 -5.44 8.66 1.41
CA ILE A 180 -5.08 7.48 0.60
C ILE A 180 -3.99 7.78 -0.44
N ALA A 181 -3.97 9.00 -1.00
CA ALA A 181 -2.95 9.42 -1.95
C ALA A 181 -1.54 9.48 -1.33
N ASP A 182 -1.45 9.87 -0.06
CA ASP A 182 -0.18 9.84 0.70
C ASP A 182 0.29 8.40 0.89
N CYS A 183 -0.63 7.49 1.24
CA CYS A 183 -0.30 6.08 1.42
C CYS A 183 0.21 5.42 0.14
N THR A 184 -0.47 5.68 -1.00
CA THR A 184 -0.06 5.09 -2.27
C THR A 184 1.29 5.64 -2.74
N ALA A 185 1.58 6.93 -2.50
CA ALA A 185 2.88 7.52 -2.81
C ALA A 185 4.00 6.92 -1.96
N ASP A 186 3.73 6.68 -0.68
CA ASP A 186 4.69 6.15 0.31
C ASP A 186 4.71 4.60 0.32
N ASN A 187 4.68 4.00 -0.85
CA ASN A 187 4.78 2.54 -1.03
C ASN A 187 3.88 1.73 -0.08
N GLY A 188 2.64 2.19 0.12
CA GLY A 188 1.70 1.51 0.99
C GLY A 188 2.07 1.55 2.48
N LEU A 189 2.89 2.52 2.90
CA LEU A 189 3.38 2.66 4.28
C LEU A 189 4.23 1.46 4.75
N HIS A 190 4.83 0.70 3.82
CA HIS A 190 5.62 -0.47 4.13
C HIS A 190 6.94 -0.12 4.84
N GLY A 191 7.20 -0.73 5.99
CA GLY A 191 8.47 -0.64 6.71
C GLY A 191 9.25 -1.95 6.69
N ARG A 192 8.76 -2.99 7.37
CA ARG A 192 9.37 -4.34 7.42
C ARG A 192 8.28 -5.41 7.34
N LEU A 193 8.62 -6.58 6.83
CA LEU A 193 7.77 -7.76 6.84
C LEU A 193 8.52 -8.94 7.45
N VAL A 194 8.02 -9.47 8.55
CA VAL A 194 8.51 -10.72 9.14
C VAL A 194 7.62 -11.86 8.67
N VAL A 195 8.22 -12.88 8.06
CA VAL A 195 7.51 -14.07 7.58
C VAL A 195 7.87 -15.25 8.46
N GLY A 196 6.86 -15.91 9.03
CA GLY A 196 6.99 -17.07 9.89
C GLY A 196 7.21 -18.37 9.11
N THR A 197 7.03 -19.49 9.81
CA THR A 197 7.17 -20.82 9.24
C THR A 197 6.10 -21.06 8.16
N PRO A 198 6.47 -21.36 6.91
CA PRO A 198 5.52 -21.64 5.86
C PRO A 198 4.91 -23.03 6.03
N VAL A 199 3.61 -23.17 5.72
CA VAL A 199 2.88 -24.43 5.67
C VAL A 199 2.33 -24.60 4.26
N PRO A 200 2.68 -25.68 3.53
CA PRO A 200 2.16 -25.95 2.21
C PRO A 200 0.62 -25.99 2.17
N VAL A 201 0.00 -25.38 1.16
CA VAL A 201 -1.47 -25.40 1.02
C VAL A 201 -2.02 -26.83 0.98
N ALA A 202 -1.25 -27.77 0.39
CA ALA A 202 -1.63 -29.19 0.32
C ALA A 202 -1.78 -29.86 1.70
N GLU A 203 -1.15 -29.31 2.75
CA GLU A 203 -1.24 -29.80 4.13
C GLU A 203 -2.39 -29.16 4.92
N LEU A 204 -3.14 -28.23 4.31
CA LEU A 204 -4.20 -27.44 4.93
C LEU A 204 -5.58 -27.71 4.30
N PRO A 205 -6.18 -28.90 4.48
CA PRO A 205 -7.47 -29.22 3.88
C PRO A 205 -8.57 -28.26 4.38
N GLY A 206 -9.40 -27.76 3.44
CA GLY A 206 -10.46 -26.80 3.72
C GLY A 206 -9.96 -25.39 4.09
N LEU A 207 -8.79 -25.02 3.60
CA LEU A 207 -8.15 -23.72 3.93
C LEU A 207 -9.04 -22.54 3.58
N ALA A 208 -9.75 -22.54 2.45
CA ALA A 208 -10.66 -21.47 2.05
C ALA A 208 -11.69 -21.14 3.13
N ALA A 209 -12.30 -22.14 3.74
CA ALA A 209 -13.29 -21.95 4.80
C ALA A 209 -12.66 -21.60 6.17
N LYS A 210 -11.42 -22.02 6.40
CA LYS A 210 -10.73 -21.80 7.68
C LYS A 210 -10.07 -20.41 7.76
N LEU A 211 -9.63 -19.84 6.65
CA LEU A 211 -8.96 -18.53 6.63
C LEU A 211 -9.84 -17.41 7.24
N PRO A 212 -11.13 -17.26 6.91
CA PRO A 212 -11.96 -16.23 7.55
C PRO A 212 -12.17 -16.47 9.05
N ALA A 213 -12.18 -17.73 9.49
CA ALA A 213 -12.47 -18.11 10.87
C ALA A 213 -11.23 -18.25 11.77
N LEU A 214 -10.01 -18.10 11.22
CA LEU A 214 -8.81 -18.10 12.04
C LEU A 214 -8.84 -16.96 13.06
N GLU A 215 -8.26 -17.20 14.22
CA GLU A 215 -8.11 -16.21 15.28
C GLU A 215 -6.64 -15.96 15.54
N VAL A 216 -6.29 -14.70 15.82
CA VAL A 216 -4.97 -14.28 16.29
C VAL A 216 -5.09 -13.52 17.60
N GLU A 217 -4.19 -13.79 18.53
CA GLU A 217 -3.97 -13.01 19.72
C GLU A 217 -2.61 -12.30 19.61
N LEU A 218 -2.60 -10.97 19.78
CA LEU A 218 -1.41 -10.14 19.79
C LEU A 218 -1.06 -9.77 21.24
N ARG A 219 0.19 -9.97 21.62
CA ARG A 219 0.68 -9.72 22.98
C ARG A 219 1.90 -8.80 22.97
N LYS A 220 2.00 -7.95 24.00
CA LYS A 220 3.19 -7.19 24.36
C LYS A 220 3.70 -7.72 25.69
N GLY A 221 4.86 -8.38 25.70
CA GLY A 221 5.26 -9.20 26.84
C GLY A 221 4.17 -10.23 27.16
N ASP A 222 3.72 -10.26 28.42
CA ASP A 222 2.65 -11.18 28.87
C ASP A 222 1.23 -10.64 28.68
N ALA A 223 1.08 -9.36 28.33
CA ALA A 223 -0.23 -8.73 28.19
C ALA A 223 -0.82 -8.95 26.80
N VAL A 224 -2.08 -9.41 26.75
CA VAL A 224 -2.85 -9.41 25.50
C VAL A 224 -3.23 -7.97 25.18
N VAL A 225 -2.83 -7.51 24.01
CA VAL A 225 -3.08 -6.15 23.53
C VAL A 225 -4.30 -6.11 22.61
N ASP A 226 -4.41 -7.15 21.76
CA ASP A 226 -5.49 -7.20 20.76
C ASP A 226 -5.82 -8.64 20.36
N ARG A 227 -6.98 -8.81 19.74
CA ARG A 227 -7.44 -10.05 19.10
C ARG A 227 -8.07 -9.75 17.77
N GLY A 228 -7.78 -10.59 16.80
CA GLY A 228 -8.31 -10.46 15.45
C GLY A 228 -8.77 -11.79 14.87
N VAL A 229 -9.51 -11.69 13.79
CA VAL A 229 -10.00 -12.84 13.04
C VAL A 229 -9.69 -12.65 11.55
N GLY A 230 -9.60 -13.75 10.80
CA GLY A 230 -9.33 -13.69 9.37
C GLY A 230 -10.36 -12.88 8.58
N ALA A 231 -11.61 -12.87 9.03
CA ALA A 231 -12.69 -12.09 8.42
C ALA A 231 -12.48 -10.56 8.47
N ASN A 232 -11.61 -10.05 9.34
CA ASN A 232 -11.27 -8.62 9.38
C ASN A 232 -10.59 -8.16 8.09
N VAL A 233 -9.95 -9.09 7.38
CA VAL A 233 -9.26 -8.83 6.11
C VAL A 233 -10.25 -9.02 4.96
N LEU A 234 -11.06 -8.02 4.67
CA LEU A 234 -12.07 -7.99 3.58
C LEU A 234 -13.07 -9.16 3.59
N GLY A 235 -13.18 -9.88 4.71
CA GLY A 235 -13.96 -11.10 4.85
C GLY A 235 -13.10 -12.37 4.81
N SER A 236 -11.94 -12.35 4.17
CA SER A 236 -10.93 -13.42 4.14
C SER A 236 -9.59 -12.90 3.63
N PRO A 237 -8.44 -13.40 4.09
CA PRO A 237 -7.15 -13.13 3.46
C PRO A 237 -7.11 -13.46 1.95
N LEU A 238 -7.89 -14.42 1.46
CA LEU A 238 -8.03 -14.69 0.02
C LEU A 238 -8.71 -13.56 -0.73
N GLU A 239 -9.66 -12.86 -0.11
CA GLU A 239 -10.29 -11.68 -0.70
C GLU A 239 -9.27 -10.54 -0.89
N ALA A 240 -8.31 -10.38 0.03
CA ALA A 240 -7.24 -9.40 -0.17
C ALA A 240 -6.39 -9.73 -1.41
N LEU A 241 -6.09 -11.02 -1.66
CA LEU A 241 -5.43 -11.45 -2.89
C LEU A 241 -6.31 -11.18 -4.12
N ALA A 242 -7.62 -11.49 -4.07
CA ALA A 242 -8.55 -11.23 -5.16
C ALA A 242 -8.57 -9.74 -5.54
N PHE A 243 -8.75 -8.87 -4.56
CA PHE A 243 -8.73 -7.41 -4.77
C PHE A 243 -7.39 -6.92 -5.32
N LEU A 244 -6.26 -7.45 -4.81
CA LEU A 244 -4.94 -7.08 -5.33
C LEU A 244 -4.83 -7.42 -6.82
N VAL A 245 -5.20 -8.63 -7.22
CA VAL A 245 -5.18 -9.05 -8.64
C VAL A 245 -6.08 -8.16 -9.50
N GLU A 246 -7.28 -7.86 -9.00
CA GLU A 246 -8.22 -6.99 -9.68
C GLU A 246 -7.68 -5.56 -9.84
N ILE A 247 -7.11 -4.97 -8.78
CA ILE A 247 -6.51 -3.63 -8.82
C ILE A 247 -5.36 -3.58 -9.82
N LEU A 248 -4.44 -4.55 -9.77
CA LEU A 248 -3.31 -4.61 -10.69
C LEU A 248 -3.77 -4.77 -12.15
N SER A 249 -4.84 -5.53 -12.41
CA SER A 249 -5.39 -5.70 -13.77
C SER A 249 -5.94 -4.41 -14.39
N ARG A 250 -6.29 -3.42 -13.54
CA ARG A 250 -6.81 -2.10 -13.95
C ARG A 250 -5.74 -1.01 -14.01
N GLN A 251 -4.53 -1.30 -13.52
CA GLN A 251 -3.41 -0.36 -13.48
C GLN A 251 -2.42 -0.69 -14.61
N PRO A 252 -2.39 0.07 -15.74
CA PRO A 252 -1.60 -0.29 -16.92
C PRO A 252 -0.09 -0.30 -16.68
N ASP A 253 0.38 0.47 -15.68
CA ASP A 253 1.79 0.58 -15.35
C ASP A 253 2.23 -0.42 -14.25
N ALA A 254 1.28 -1.19 -13.67
CA ALA A 254 1.59 -2.17 -12.65
C ALA A 254 1.86 -3.54 -13.27
N ALA A 255 2.99 -4.15 -12.90
CA ALA A 255 3.28 -5.51 -13.31
C ALA A 255 2.28 -6.49 -12.64
N PRO A 256 1.76 -7.49 -13.38
CA PRO A 256 0.94 -8.55 -12.81
C PRO A 256 1.74 -9.36 -11.79
N LEU A 257 1.02 -10.06 -10.90
CA LEU A 257 1.67 -10.97 -9.94
C LEU A 257 2.33 -12.14 -10.65
N ALA A 258 3.49 -12.55 -10.15
CA ALA A 258 4.32 -13.60 -10.74
C ALA A 258 4.56 -14.76 -9.74
N PRO A 259 4.91 -15.96 -10.24
CA PRO A 259 5.34 -17.06 -9.39
C PRO A 259 6.50 -16.66 -8.47
N GLY A 260 6.44 -17.10 -7.21
CA GLY A 260 7.45 -16.80 -6.19
C GLY A 260 7.21 -15.53 -5.39
N GLU A 261 6.26 -14.67 -5.79
CA GLU A 261 5.93 -13.47 -5.01
C GLU A 261 5.28 -13.80 -3.68
N LEU A 262 5.66 -13.03 -2.66
CA LEU A 262 5.04 -12.99 -1.34
C LEU A 262 3.88 -11.98 -1.37
N ILE A 263 2.75 -12.37 -0.79
CA ILE A 263 1.58 -11.48 -0.66
C ILE A 263 1.21 -11.38 0.82
N SER A 264 1.50 -10.23 1.45
CA SER A 264 1.03 -9.91 2.80
C SER A 264 -0.35 -9.27 2.69
N THR A 265 -1.33 -9.86 3.40
CA THR A 265 -2.76 -9.68 3.06
C THR A 265 -3.46 -8.58 3.83
N GLY A 266 -2.74 -7.88 4.72
CA GLY A 266 -3.30 -6.85 5.59
C GLY A 266 -3.62 -7.36 7.00
N THR A 267 -3.71 -6.41 7.91
CA THR A 267 -3.76 -6.71 9.34
C THR A 267 -5.03 -7.41 9.79
N LEU A 268 -4.85 -8.39 10.68
CA LEU A 268 -5.93 -9.12 11.36
C LEU A 268 -6.47 -8.36 12.58
N THR A 269 -5.66 -7.41 13.14
CA THR A 269 -5.98 -6.58 14.30
C THR A 269 -5.92 -5.10 13.95
N ASP A 270 -6.00 -4.21 14.93
CA ASP A 270 -5.54 -2.83 14.78
C ASP A 270 -4.00 -2.76 14.69
N ALA A 271 -3.48 -1.64 14.16
CA ALA A 271 -2.05 -1.35 14.09
C ALA A 271 -1.57 -0.68 15.39
N HIS A 272 -0.71 -1.35 16.16
CA HIS A 272 -0.25 -0.90 17.47
C HIS A 272 1.15 -0.28 17.42
N PRO A 273 1.40 0.88 18.08
CA PRO A 273 2.73 1.48 18.14
C PRO A 273 3.74 0.54 18.79
N VAL A 274 4.95 0.52 18.24
CA VAL A 274 6.09 -0.24 18.79
C VAL A 274 7.29 0.66 19.04
N ALA A 275 8.14 0.27 20.00
CA ALA A 275 9.34 0.99 20.36
C ALA A 275 10.54 0.04 20.55
N PRO A 276 11.78 0.55 20.40
CA PRO A 276 12.99 -0.23 20.70
C PRO A 276 12.94 -0.84 22.10
N GLY A 277 13.47 -2.06 22.24
CA GLY A 277 13.50 -2.81 23.50
C GLY A 277 12.22 -3.57 23.83
N GLU A 278 11.15 -3.39 23.06
CA GLU A 278 9.90 -4.14 23.26
C GLU A 278 9.98 -5.54 22.68
N SER A 279 9.22 -6.47 23.29
CA SER A 279 9.00 -7.83 22.78
C SER A 279 7.51 -8.07 22.63
N TRP A 280 7.12 -8.54 21.45
CA TRP A 280 5.76 -8.84 21.06
C TRP A 280 5.64 -10.28 20.60
N SER A 281 4.48 -10.88 20.79
CA SER A 281 4.23 -12.24 20.34
C SER A 281 2.81 -12.41 19.84
N THR A 282 2.60 -13.46 19.06
CA THR A 282 1.30 -13.85 18.51
C THR A 282 1.00 -15.31 18.84
N ALA A 283 -0.29 -15.62 18.92
CA ALA A 283 -0.78 -17.00 18.98
C ALA A 283 -1.96 -17.15 18.02
N PHE A 284 -2.00 -18.26 17.29
CA PHE A 284 -3.06 -18.57 16.31
C PHE A 284 -3.96 -19.69 16.80
N ARG A 285 -5.23 -19.64 16.37
CA ARG A 285 -6.22 -20.71 16.50
C ARG A 285 -6.95 -20.89 15.19
N GLY A 286 -7.50 -22.09 14.96
CA GLY A 286 -8.27 -22.42 13.74
C GLY A 286 -7.43 -22.89 12.56
N LEU A 287 -6.15 -22.57 12.51
CA LEU A 287 -5.15 -23.08 11.56
C LEU A 287 -3.89 -23.52 12.30
N PRO A 288 -3.15 -24.52 11.80
CA PRO A 288 -1.87 -24.96 12.40
C PRO A 288 -0.72 -24.04 11.96
N LEU A 289 -0.90 -22.73 12.14
CA LEU A 289 0.15 -21.74 11.95
C LEU A 289 0.81 -21.46 13.29
N GLU A 290 2.14 -21.49 13.29
CA GLU A 290 2.91 -21.14 14.46
C GLU A 290 2.82 -19.61 14.73
N GLY A 291 2.64 -19.24 16.00
CA GLY A 291 2.81 -17.87 16.43
C GLY A 291 4.28 -17.45 16.33
N MET A 292 4.52 -16.15 16.37
CA MET A 292 5.89 -15.60 16.35
C MET A 292 6.15 -14.76 17.58
N GLN A 293 7.44 -14.68 17.96
CA GLN A 293 7.96 -13.70 18.88
C GLN A 293 8.89 -12.76 18.12
N VAL A 294 8.61 -11.45 18.19
CA VAL A 294 9.47 -10.42 17.62
C VAL A 294 10.00 -9.51 18.71
N SER A 295 11.28 -9.16 18.61
CA SER A 295 11.93 -8.16 19.46
C SER A 295 12.35 -6.97 18.59
N PHE A 296 12.18 -5.77 19.11
CA PHE A 296 12.54 -4.54 18.41
C PHE A 296 13.88 -4.00 18.92
N ALA A 297 14.78 -3.71 17.98
CA ALA A 297 16.13 -3.18 18.25
C ALA A 297 16.27 -1.74 17.70
#